data_3419087f05d683db5987a94952186a8f
#
_entry.id   3419087f05d683db5987a94952186a8f
#
_cell.length_a   1.000
_cell.length_b   1.000
_cell.length_c   1.000
_cell.angle_alpha   90.00
_cell.angle_beta   90.00
_cell.angle_gamma   90.00
#
_symmetry.space_group_name_H-M   'P 1'
#
loop_
_entity.id
_entity.type
_entity.pdbx_description
1 polymer ?
#
loop_
_entity_poly.entity_id
_entity_poly.type
_entity_poly.pdbx_seq_one_letter_code
_entity_poly.pdbx_strand_id
1 'polypeptide(L)'
;MMSYYKMGIYLNQPMADQLKIIYNKRDAAKAKDPTKILKVNRNNIKFGKSKNLDTRHREYKEIFGENTNFKIILQISDYEKLVAFEKKLKEVFEPYCLRSLSIGVQMEWMEGISFGDAEKTINEEYKKFLSS
;
A
#
# COMPACT_ATOMS: atom_id res chain seq x y z
N MET A 1 -1.36 23.38 16.65
CA MET A 1 -0.13 22.60 16.84
C MET A 1 0.27 21.93 15.54
N MET A 2 1.51 22.10 15.13
CA MET A 2 1.97 21.46 13.90
C MET A 2 2.12 19.96 14.13
N SER A 3 1.65 19.19 13.16
CA SER A 3 1.88 17.76 13.17
C SER A 3 3.31 17.48 12.75
N TYR A 4 4.05 16.73 13.55
CA TYR A 4 5.39 16.28 13.20
C TYR A 4 5.37 14.98 12.41
N TYR A 5 4.18 14.43 12.17
CA TYR A 5 4.04 13.17 11.45
C TYR A 5 4.09 13.40 9.95
N LYS A 6 4.88 12.59 9.28
CA LYS A 6 4.89 12.57 7.82
C LYS A 6 3.63 11.87 7.31
N MET A 7 2.93 12.54 6.43
CA MET A 7 1.71 12.04 5.82
C MET A 7 1.91 11.95 4.31
N GLY A 8 1.44 10.88 3.69
CA GLY A 8 1.59 10.75 2.24
C GLY A 8 1.36 9.34 1.72
N ILE A 9 1.97 9.08 0.56
CA ILE A 9 1.86 7.84 -0.18
C ILE A 9 3.15 7.05 -0.04
N TYR A 10 3.02 5.74 0.18
CA TYR A 10 4.15 4.82 0.30
C TYR A 10 3.98 3.61 -0.62
N LEU A 11 5.11 2.96 -0.86
CA LEU A 11 5.17 1.61 -1.42
C LEU A 11 5.89 0.71 -0.43
N ASN A 12 5.45 -0.53 -0.32
CA ASN A 12 6.16 -1.55 0.44
C ASN A 12 6.22 -2.86 -0.33
N GLN A 13 7.40 -3.45 -0.38
CA GLN A 13 7.65 -4.73 -1.02
C GLN A 13 8.34 -5.64 -0.03
N PRO A 14 7.75 -6.80 0.31
CA PRO A 14 8.44 -7.80 1.11
C PRO A 14 9.67 -8.29 0.38
N MET A 15 10.80 -8.45 1.11
CA MET A 15 12.05 -8.90 0.50
C MET A 15 12.37 -10.35 0.83
N ALA A 16 11.46 -11.05 1.51
CA ALA A 16 11.61 -12.46 1.82
C ALA A 16 10.79 -13.33 0.88
N ASP A 17 11.29 -14.53 0.59
CA ASP A 17 10.57 -15.53 -0.20
C ASP A 17 9.38 -16.13 0.55
N GLN A 18 9.35 -15.97 1.86
CA GLN A 18 8.29 -16.53 2.68
C GLN A 18 6.98 -15.80 2.42
N LEU A 19 5.95 -16.59 2.20
CA LEU A 19 4.60 -16.06 2.11
C LEU A 19 4.17 -15.50 3.46
N LYS A 20 3.64 -14.28 3.46
CA LYS A 20 3.10 -13.67 4.65
C LYS A 20 1.60 -13.50 4.50
N ILE A 21 0.92 -13.68 5.61
CA ILE A 21 -0.52 -13.48 5.67
C ILE A 21 -0.77 -12.03 6.04
N ILE A 22 -1.55 -11.34 5.23
CA ILE A 22 -1.83 -9.94 5.46
C ILE A 22 -3.27 -9.74 5.84
N TYR A 23 -3.42 -9.25 7.05
CA TYR A 23 -4.69 -8.75 7.54
C TYR A 23 -4.47 -7.41 8.20
N ASN A 24 -5.39 -6.50 7.98
CA ASN A 24 -5.62 -5.55 9.04
C ASN A 24 -6.61 -6.21 10.04
N LYS A 25 -6.65 -5.74 11.27
CA LYS A 25 -7.52 -6.30 12.30
C LYS A 25 -9.00 -6.31 11.89
N ARG A 26 -9.39 -5.34 11.09
CA ARG A 26 -10.76 -5.17 10.61
C ARG A 26 -11.15 -6.26 9.62
N ASP A 27 -10.24 -6.59 8.72
CA ASP A 27 -10.48 -7.63 7.71
C ASP A 27 -10.41 -9.02 8.34
N ALA A 28 -9.53 -9.21 9.32
CA ALA A 28 -9.45 -10.45 10.07
C ALA A 28 -10.77 -10.76 10.79
N ALA A 29 -11.43 -9.75 11.34
CA ALA A 29 -12.71 -9.93 12.02
C ALA A 29 -13.83 -10.33 11.07
N LYS A 30 -13.73 -9.98 9.78
CA LYS A 30 -14.71 -10.31 8.76
C LYS A 30 -14.44 -11.63 8.06
N ALA A 31 -13.22 -12.13 8.12
CA ALA A 31 -12.84 -13.37 7.44
C ALA A 31 -13.35 -14.57 8.24
N LYS A 32 -14.35 -15.23 7.72
CA LYS A 32 -14.94 -16.41 8.36
C LYS A 32 -14.11 -17.68 8.14
N ASP A 33 -13.21 -17.65 7.15
CA ASP A 33 -12.41 -18.81 6.78
C ASP A 33 -10.93 -18.41 6.71
N PRO A 34 -10.11 -18.82 7.71
CA PRO A 34 -8.70 -18.47 7.75
C PRO A 34 -7.88 -19.09 6.61
N THR A 35 -8.40 -20.08 5.89
CA THR A 35 -7.68 -20.67 4.75
C THR A 35 -7.72 -19.76 3.51
N LYS A 36 -8.59 -18.77 3.49
CA LYS A 36 -8.72 -17.83 2.36
C LYS A 36 -7.96 -16.53 2.57
N ILE A 37 -6.94 -16.58 3.40
CA ILE A 37 -6.11 -15.43 3.71
C ILE A 37 -5.22 -15.08 2.52
N LEU A 38 -5.13 -13.78 2.20
CA LEU A 38 -4.22 -13.32 1.16
C LEU A 38 -2.77 -13.51 1.62
N LYS A 39 -1.99 -14.22 0.81
CA LYS A 39 -0.56 -14.42 1.05
C LYS A 39 0.22 -13.57 0.08
N VAL A 40 1.20 -12.86 0.57
CA VAL A 40 2.07 -12.03 -0.26
C VAL A 40 3.53 -12.44 -0.06
N ASN A 41 4.34 -12.14 -1.06
CA ASN A 41 5.77 -12.40 -1.08
C ASN A 41 6.48 -11.25 -1.80
N ARG A 42 7.76 -11.43 -2.09
CA ARG A 42 8.57 -10.39 -2.74
C ARG A 42 8.12 -10.00 -4.15
N ASN A 43 7.20 -10.74 -4.75
CA ASN A 43 6.64 -10.38 -6.05
C ASN A 43 5.44 -9.43 -5.93
N ASN A 44 5.05 -9.12 -4.71
CA ASN A 44 3.90 -8.27 -4.45
C ASN A 44 4.33 -6.94 -3.87
N ILE A 45 3.67 -5.89 -4.31
CA ILE A 45 3.94 -4.53 -3.87
C ILE A 45 2.64 -3.93 -3.35
N LYS A 46 2.70 -3.35 -2.15
CA LYS A 46 1.57 -2.61 -1.62
C LYS A 46 1.77 -1.12 -1.82
N PHE A 47 0.74 -0.44 -2.30
CA PHE A 47 0.65 1.01 -2.23
C PHE A 47 -0.39 1.40 -1.18
N GLY A 48 -0.23 2.57 -0.61
CA GLY A 48 -1.20 3.05 0.35
C GLY A 48 -0.91 4.47 0.82
N LYS A 49 -1.81 4.98 1.63
CA LYS A 49 -1.64 6.26 2.31
C LYS A 49 -1.49 6.05 3.80
N SER A 50 -0.85 6.98 4.46
CA SER A 50 -0.79 7.00 5.92
C SER A 50 -0.74 8.43 6.42
N LYS A 51 -1.39 8.68 7.55
CA LYS A 51 -1.24 9.93 8.30
C LYS A 51 0.07 9.97 9.06
N ASN A 52 0.69 8.81 9.27
CA ASN A 52 1.97 8.68 9.97
C ASN A 52 2.79 7.60 9.27
N LEU A 53 3.59 8.03 8.31
CA LEU A 53 4.40 7.13 7.48
C LEU A 53 5.46 6.39 8.29
N ASP A 54 6.03 7.04 9.32
CA ASP A 54 7.05 6.40 10.15
C ASP A 54 6.47 5.25 10.97
N THR A 55 5.27 5.42 11.51
CA THR A 55 4.56 4.34 12.21
C THR A 55 4.22 3.19 11.26
N ARG A 56 3.75 3.50 10.06
CA ARG A 56 3.43 2.49 9.06
C ARG A 56 4.66 1.68 8.67
N HIS A 57 5.81 2.34 8.54
CA HIS A 57 7.07 1.66 8.26
C HIS A 57 7.44 0.67 9.36
N ARG A 58 7.31 1.09 10.64
CA ARG A 58 7.58 0.20 11.77
C ARG A 58 6.66 -1.02 11.78
N GLU A 59 5.37 -0.82 11.50
CA GLU A 59 4.39 -1.91 11.42
C GLU A 59 4.80 -2.94 10.36
N TYR A 60 5.24 -2.48 9.19
CA TYR A 60 5.67 -3.39 8.13
C TYR A 60 7.00 -4.10 8.44
N LYS A 61 7.90 -3.45 9.17
CA LYS A 61 9.11 -4.13 9.65
C LYS A 61 8.77 -5.26 10.60
N GLU A 62 7.78 -5.08 11.45
CA GLU A 62 7.32 -6.12 12.38
C GLU A 62 6.71 -7.31 11.63
N ILE A 63 5.94 -7.04 10.57
CA ILE A 63 5.27 -8.08 9.80
C ILE A 63 6.22 -8.79 8.84
N PHE A 64 7.07 -8.06 8.13
CA PHE A 64 7.88 -8.57 7.03
C PHE A 64 9.37 -8.65 7.31
N GLY A 65 9.83 -8.10 8.43
CA GLY A 65 11.24 -8.05 8.81
C GLY A 65 11.88 -6.70 8.51
N GLU A 66 13.07 -6.50 9.11
CA GLU A 66 13.80 -5.23 9.00
C GLU A 66 14.18 -4.86 7.56
N ASN A 67 14.29 -5.86 6.69
CA ASN A 67 14.71 -5.67 5.30
C ASN A 67 13.57 -5.37 4.36
N THR A 68 12.33 -5.18 4.87
CA THR A 68 11.21 -4.85 4.00
C THR A 68 11.50 -3.56 3.24
N ASN A 69 11.22 -3.55 1.95
CA ASN A 69 11.47 -2.38 1.11
C ASN A 69 10.31 -1.40 1.21
N PHE A 70 10.36 -0.55 2.22
CA PHE A 70 9.36 0.50 2.42
C PHE A 70 9.95 1.82 1.95
N LYS A 71 9.22 2.51 1.09
CA LYS A 71 9.66 3.81 0.59
C LYS A 71 8.53 4.82 0.62
N ILE A 72 8.81 6.00 1.16
CA ILE A 72 7.92 7.14 1.08
C ILE A 72 8.08 7.75 -0.31
N ILE A 73 7.02 7.70 -1.10
CA ILE A 73 7.06 8.20 -2.48
C ILE A 73 6.69 9.68 -2.54
N LEU A 74 5.64 10.05 -1.81
CA LEU A 74 5.14 11.43 -1.79
C LEU A 74 4.75 11.81 -0.37
N GLN A 75 5.09 13.04 0.03
CA GLN A 75 4.55 13.64 1.24
C GLN A 75 3.49 14.66 0.80
N ILE A 76 2.30 14.51 1.33
CA ILE A 76 1.15 15.36 1.00
C ILE A 76 0.58 15.89 2.30
N SER A 77 0.69 17.19 2.53
CA SER A 77 0.30 17.81 3.80
C SER A 77 -1.20 18.03 3.95
N ASP A 78 -1.95 17.99 2.86
CA ASP A 78 -3.40 18.17 2.86
C ASP A 78 -4.07 16.80 2.82
N TYR A 79 -4.77 16.44 3.90
CA TYR A 79 -5.39 15.11 4.02
C TYR A 79 -6.46 14.87 2.96
N GLU A 80 -7.25 15.86 2.62
CA GLU A 80 -8.28 15.70 1.58
C GLU A 80 -7.67 15.39 0.23
N LYS A 81 -6.56 16.06 -0.11
CA LYS A 81 -5.81 15.77 -1.33
C LYS A 81 -5.21 14.37 -1.29
N LEU A 82 -4.70 13.96 -0.13
CA LEU A 82 -4.14 12.61 0.05
C LEU A 82 -5.20 11.54 -0.21
N VAL A 83 -6.39 11.70 0.35
CA VAL A 83 -7.50 10.75 0.16
C VAL A 83 -7.92 10.71 -1.31
N ALA A 84 -8.07 11.88 -1.95
CA ALA A 84 -8.46 11.96 -3.35
C ALA A 84 -7.40 11.33 -4.27
N PHE A 85 -6.14 11.57 -3.98
CA PHE A 85 -5.05 11.02 -4.79
C PHE A 85 -4.94 9.49 -4.64
N GLU A 86 -5.08 8.96 -3.42
CA GLU A 86 -5.07 7.50 -3.25
C GLU A 86 -6.22 6.84 -4.00
N LYS A 87 -7.39 7.48 -4.00
CA LYS A 87 -8.53 7.00 -4.77
C LYS A 87 -8.19 6.92 -6.27
N LYS A 88 -7.48 7.94 -6.77
CA LYS A 88 -7.00 7.95 -8.15
C LYS A 88 -6.01 6.82 -8.41
N LEU A 89 -5.10 6.57 -7.48
CA LEU A 89 -4.14 5.48 -7.61
C LEU A 89 -4.83 4.10 -7.64
N LYS A 90 -5.89 3.91 -6.89
CA LYS A 90 -6.66 2.66 -6.93
C LYS A 90 -7.24 2.40 -8.32
N GLU A 91 -7.67 3.43 -9.01
CA GLU A 91 -8.15 3.31 -10.39
C GLU A 91 -7.00 2.97 -11.34
N VAL A 92 -5.87 3.66 -11.21
CA VAL A 92 -4.71 3.48 -12.09
C VAL A 92 -4.09 2.08 -11.92
N PHE A 93 -3.99 1.61 -10.68
CA PHE A 93 -3.37 0.33 -10.36
C PHE A 93 -4.32 -0.87 -10.38
N GLU A 94 -5.60 -0.64 -10.67
CA GLU A 94 -6.59 -1.74 -10.66
C GLU A 94 -6.15 -2.99 -11.43
N PRO A 95 -5.56 -2.89 -12.64
CA PRO A 95 -5.14 -4.08 -13.39
C PRO A 95 -4.12 -4.96 -12.68
N TYR A 96 -3.37 -4.38 -11.75
CA TYR A 96 -2.32 -5.11 -11.02
C TYR A 96 -2.78 -5.58 -9.63
N CYS A 97 -3.90 -5.05 -9.13
CA CYS A 97 -4.34 -5.33 -7.77
C CYS A 97 -4.88 -6.74 -7.62
N LEU A 98 -4.48 -7.38 -6.53
CA LEU A 98 -5.02 -8.67 -6.14
C LEU A 98 -6.41 -8.47 -5.56
N ARG A 99 -7.30 -9.43 -5.81
CA ARG A 99 -8.64 -9.42 -5.23
C ARG A 99 -8.77 -10.60 -4.29
N SER A 100 -9.27 -10.33 -3.10
CA SER A 100 -9.62 -11.41 -2.19
C SER A 100 -10.99 -11.94 -2.57
N LEU A 101 -11.04 -13.18 -3.06
CA LEU A 101 -12.30 -13.84 -3.41
C LEU A 101 -13.21 -14.06 -2.21
N SER A 102 -12.61 -14.14 -1.00
CA SER A 102 -13.36 -14.41 0.22
C SER A 102 -14.14 -13.21 0.75
N ILE A 103 -13.65 -12.00 0.49
CA ILE A 103 -14.27 -10.76 0.98
C ILE A 103 -14.74 -9.84 -0.14
N GLY A 104 -14.46 -10.20 -1.40
CA GLY A 104 -14.92 -9.44 -2.56
C GLY A 104 -14.34 -8.03 -2.67
N VAL A 105 -13.30 -7.71 -1.91
CA VAL A 105 -12.70 -6.37 -1.87
C VAL A 105 -11.41 -6.36 -2.65
N GLN A 106 -11.23 -5.29 -3.45
CA GLN A 106 -9.97 -5.04 -4.13
C GLN A 106 -8.90 -4.73 -3.09
N MET A 107 -7.80 -5.46 -3.13
CA MET A 107 -6.69 -5.27 -2.21
C MET A 107 -5.69 -4.28 -2.82
N GLU A 108 -5.06 -3.50 -1.96
CA GLU A 108 -4.00 -2.56 -2.37
C GLU A 108 -2.65 -3.24 -2.59
N TRP A 109 -2.65 -4.56 -2.66
CA TRP A 109 -1.49 -5.38 -3.01
C TRP A 109 -1.50 -5.67 -4.50
N MET A 110 -0.37 -5.48 -5.14
CA MET A 110 -0.21 -5.60 -6.58
C MET A 110 0.71 -6.75 -6.96
N GLU A 111 0.52 -7.26 -8.17
CA GLU A 111 1.39 -8.26 -8.80
C GLU A 111 1.56 -7.90 -10.27
N GLY A 112 2.70 -8.24 -10.84
CA GLY A 112 2.95 -7.98 -12.26
C GLY A 112 3.45 -6.59 -12.58
N ILE A 113 3.87 -5.83 -11.58
CA ILE A 113 4.47 -4.51 -11.75
C ILE A 113 5.72 -4.43 -10.88
N SER A 114 6.79 -3.84 -11.40
CA SER A 114 8.01 -3.65 -10.63
C SER A 114 7.88 -2.48 -9.66
N PHE A 115 8.71 -2.47 -8.61
CA PHE A 115 8.74 -1.37 -7.64
C PHE A 115 9.06 -0.04 -8.34
N GLY A 116 10.05 -0.05 -9.24
CA GLY A 116 10.43 1.15 -9.98
C GLY A 116 9.30 1.67 -10.88
N ASP A 117 8.58 0.78 -11.54
CA ASP A 117 7.46 1.18 -12.39
C ASP A 117 6.30 1.71 -11.56
N ALA A 118 6.04 1.12 -10.40
CA ALA A 118 5.01 1.62 -9.49
C ALA A 118 5.36 3.02 -8.98
N GLU A 119 6.61 3.24 -8.59
CA GLU A 119 7.08 4.55 -8.13
C GLU A 119 6.94 5.60 -9.24
N LYS A 120 7.37 5.26 -10.45
CA LYS A 120 7.27 6.15 -11.60
C LYS A 120 5.82 6.52 -11.89
N THR A 121 4.95 5.55 -11.86
CA THR A 121 3.51 5.76 -12.10
C THR A 121 2.92 6.71 -11.07
N ILE A 122 3.24 6.52 -9.79
CA ILE A 122 2.76 7.41 -8.73
C ILE A 122 3.21 8.85 -8.99
N ASN A 123 4.49 9.05 -9.32
CA ASN A 123 5.02 10.38 -9.55
C ASN A 123 4.38 11.04 -10.78
N GLU A 124 4.20 10.30 -11.85
CA GLU A 124 3.56 10.81 -13.07
C GLU A 124 2.09 11.18 -12.83
N GLU A 125 1.37 10.31 -12.13
CA GLU A 125 -0.05 10.55 -11.81
C GLU A 125 -0.22 11.73 -10.87
N TYR A 126 0.72 11.94 -9.95
CA TYR A 126 0.65 13.08 -9.04
C TYR A 126 0.84 14.40 -9.79
N LYS A 127 1.74 14.44 -10.78
CA LYS A 127 1.90 15.63 -11.63
C LYS A 127 0.61 15.96 -12.37
N LYS A 128 -0.05 14.95 -12.92
CA LYS A 128 -1.35 15.13 -13.58
C LYS A 128 -2.41 15.61 -12.59
N PHE A 129 -2.43 15.06 -11.41
CA PHE A 129 -3.38 15.41 -10.35
C PHE A 129 -3.23 16.88 -9.94
N LEU A 130 -1.99 17.37 -9.82
CA LEU A 130 -1.73 18.77 -9.48
C LEU A 130 -2.08 19.72 -10.61
N SER A 131 -2.09 19.26 -11.85
CA SER A 131 -2.40 20.07 -13.03
C SER A 131 -3.88 20.13 -13.38
N SER A 132 -4.68 19.32 -12.74
CA SER A 132 -6.12 19.24 -13.03
C SER A 132 -6.96 20.17 -12.16
#